data_ef059112d2b0b89caea710de547d959f
#
_entry.id   ef059112d2b0b89caea710de547d959f
#
_cell.length_a   1.000
_cell.length_b   1.000
_cell.length_c   1.000
_cell.angle_alpha   90.00
_cell.angle_beta   90.00
_cell.angle_gamma   90.00
#
_symmetry.space_group_name_H-M   'P 1'
#
loop_
_entity.id
_entity.type
_entity.pdbx_description
1 polymer ?
#
loop_
_entity_poly.entity_id
_entity_poly.type
_entity_poly.pdbx_seq_one_letter_code
_entity_poly.pdbx_strand_id
1 'polypeptide(L)'
;MANECTWNFQLYKANDAARAHFTKMMERVNDDLMFVSIFEDEVWQAMDIPKWNTVDEVDDDRVFGRSAWSEPNEIFAAIIEELNQYDPAACAIASFDDEGLDFIGAASYFDGQEVERDVYD
;
A
#
# COMPACT_ATOMS: atom_id res chain seq x y z
N MET A 1 17.46 6.02 -15.30
CA MET A 1 16.12 5.44 -15.25
C MET A 1 15.88 4.76 -13.89
N ALA A 2 14.76 5.03 -13.25
CA ALA A 2 14.47 4.40 -11.97
C ALA A 2 14.14 2.92 -12.16
N ASN A 3 14.58 2.07 -11.25
CA ASN A 3 14.19 0.69 -11.22
C ASN A 3 12.74 0.58 -10.78
N GLU A 4 12.03 -0.39 -11.30
CA GLU A 4 10.61 -0.59 -11.00
C GLU A 4 10.44 -1.64 -9.92
N CYS A 5 9.66 -1.30 -8.90
CA CYS A 5 9.22 -2.23 -7.87
C CYS A 5 7.75 -2.54 -8.12
N THR A 6 7.43 -3.81 -8.35
CA THR A 6 6.04 -4.27 -8.43
C THR A 6 5.61 -4.71 -7.05
N TRP A 7 4.38 -4.38 -6.66
CA TRP A 7 3.90 -4.71 -5.33
C TRP A 7 2.43 -5.09 -5.35
N ASN A 8 2.06 -5.86 -4.33
CA ASN A 8 0.69 -6.30 -4.08
C ASN A 8 0.42 -6.05 -2.60
N PHE A 9 -0.63 -5.30 -2.29
CA PHE A 9 -1.07 -5.02 -0.93
C PHE A 9 -2.42 -5.69 -0.73
N GLN A 10 -2.51 -6.60 0.22
CA GLN A 10 -3.72 -7.40 0.45
C GLN A 10 -4.16 -7.31 1.90
N LEU A 11 -5.45 -7.03 2.12
CA LEU A 11 -6.05 -7.14 3.43
C LEU A 11 -6.09 -8.60 3.84
N TYR A 12 -5.45 -8.92 4.94
CA TYR A 12 -5.45 -10.28 5.49
C TYR A 12 -6.66 -10.51 6.38
N LYS A 13 -7.00 -9.50 7.20
CA LYS A 13 -8.12 -9.56 8.13
C LYS A 13 -8.76 -8.19 8.23
N ALA A 14 -10.05 -8.11 7.99
CA ALA A 14 -10.81 -6.87 8.10
C ALA A 14 -12.29 -7.19 8.16
N ASN A 15 -13.02 -6.47 9.02
CA ASN A 15 -14.47 -6.59 9.07
C ASN A 15 -15.12 -5.87 7.87
N ASP A 16 -16.45 -5.99 7.75
CA ASP A 16 -17.17 -5.42 6.60
C ASP A 16 -17.03 -3.90 6.54
N ALA A 17 -17.02 -3.22 7.68
CA ALA A 17 -16.86 -1.76 7.71
C ALA A 17 -15.49 -1.31 7.20
N ALA A 18 -14.43 -2.00 7.62
CA ALA A 18 -13.08 -1.71 7.15
C ALA A 18 -12.93 -2.02 5.66
N ARG A 19 -13.50 -3.10 5.16
CA ARG A 19 -13.47 -3.44 3.73
C ARG A 19 -14.21 -2.41 2.90
N ALA A 20 -15.36 -1.94 3.37
CA ALA A 20 -16.12 -0.90 2.68
C ALA A 20 -15.32 0.41 2.63
N HIS A 21 -14.61 0.74 3.71
CA HIS A 21 -13.77 1.93 3.72
C HIS A 21 -12.57 1.80 2.77
N PHE A 22 -11.97 0.62 2.72
CA PHE A 22 -10.89 0.35 1.77
C PHE A 22 -11.35 0.58 0.32
N THR A 23 -12.52 0.06 -0.05
CA THR A 23 -13.12 0.28 -1.37
C THR A 23 -13.28 1.77 -1.65
N LYS A 24 -13.77 2.52 -0.66
CA LYS A 24 -13.95 3.96 -0.76
C LYS A 24 -12.63 4.70 -0.98
N MET A 25 -11.58 4.29 -0.28
CA MET A 25 -10.24 4.85 -0.47
C MET A 25 -9.74 4.60 -1.89
N MET A 26 -9.92 3.39 -2.41
CA MET A 26 -9.45 3.04 -3.76
C MET A 26 -10.21 3.80 -4.85
N GLU A 27 -11.44 4.19 -4.60
CA GLU A 27 -12.22 5.03 -5.54
C GLU A 27 -11.60 6.42 -5.73
N ARG A 28 -10.72 6.84 -4.82
CA ARG A 28 -10.03 8.14 -4.91
C ARG A 28 -8.84 8.11 -5.86
N VAL A 29 -8.43 6.95 -6.34
CA VAL A 29 -7.34 6.85 -7.31
C VAL A 29 -7.77 7.63 -8.55
N ASN A 30 -6.97 8.63 -8.93
CA ASN A 30 -7.32 9.54 -10.02
C ASN A 30 -7.07 8.92 -11.40
N ASP A 31 -7.40 9.68 -12.46
CA ASP A 31 -7.25 9.23 -13.85
C ASP A 31 -5.80 8.91 -14.21
N ASP A 32 -4.84 9.48 -13.48
CA ASP A 32 -3.41 9.22 -13.67
C ASP A 32 -2.96 7.96 -12.92
N LEU A 33 -3.88 7.29 -12.23
CA LEU A 33 -3.63 6.07 -11.47
C LEU A 33 -2.58 6.24 -10.36
N MET A 34 -2.47 7.44 -9.81
CA MET A 34 -1.51 7.75 -8.74
C MET A 34 -2.01 7.21 -7.40
N PHE A 35 -1.22 6.35 -6.76
CA PHE A 35 -1.61 5.75 -5.48
C PHE A 35 -1.79 6.79 -4.37
N VAL A 36 -0.94 7.82 -4.36
CA VAL A 36 -1.02 8.88 -3.34
C VAL A 36 -2.36 9.62 -3.33
N SER A 37 -3.10 9.58 -4.44
CA SER A 37 -4.38 10.29 -4.55
C SER A 37 -5.46 9.75 -3.62
N ILE A 38 -5.24 8.61 -2.96
CA ILE A 38 -6.17 8.12 -1.93
C ILE A 38 -6.15 8.98 -0.67
N PHE A 39 -5.12 9.81 -0.51
CA PHE A 39 -5.00 10.75 0.61
C PHE A 39 -5.06 12.19 0.12
N GLU A 40 -5.38 13.11 1.01
CA GLU A 40 -5.31 14.53 0.72
C GLU A 40 -3.84 14.95 0.55
N ASP A 41 -3.59 16.00 -0.25
CA ASP A 41 -2.23 16.45 -0.58
C ASP A 41 -1.39 16.72 0.67
N GLU A 42 -1.97 17.34 1.69
CA GLU A 42 -1.27 17.65 2.92
C GLU A 42 -0.79 16.41 3.66
N VAL A 43 -1.52 15.31 3.52
CA VAL A 43 -1.20 14.04 4.18
C VAL A 43 -0.05 13.35 3.46
N TRP A 44 -0.18 13.14 2.13
CA TRP A 44 0.85 12.36 1.42
C TRP A 44 2.15 13.13 1.22
N GLN A 45 2.12 14.47 1.17
CA GLN A 45 3.34 15.28 1.04
C GLN A 45 4.24 15.18 2.27
N ALA A 46 3.69 14.77 3.41
CA ALA A 46 4.47 14.55 4.63
C ALA A 46 5.10 13.14 4.69
N MET A 47 4.78 12.27 3.74
CA MET A 47 5.28 10.90 3.72
C MET A 47 6.58 10.78 2.93
N ASP A 48 7.43 9.83 3.34
CA ASP A 48 8.59 9.42 2.56
C ASP A 48 8.14 8.32 1.60
N ILE A 49 7.88 8.68 0.36
CA ILE A 49 7.33 7.77 -0.64
C ILE A 49 8.19 7.72 -1.90
N PRO A 50 8.12 6.64 -2.67
CA PRO A 50 8.82 6.57 -3.96
C PRO A 50 8.45 7.74 -4.87
N LYS A 51 9.38 8.14 -5.70
CA LYS A 51 9.24 9.29 -6.61
C LYS A 51 7.96 9.20 -7.45
N TRP A 52 7.60 8.00 -7.87
CA TRP A 52 6.30 7.73 -8.49
C TRP A 52 5.75 6.41 -7.95
N ASN A 53 4.42 6.31 -7.90
CA ASN A 53 3.72 5.11 -7.45
C ASN A 53 2.37 5.09 -8.15
N THR A 54 2.10 4.02 -8.87
CA THR A 54 0.88 3.88 -9.68
C THR A 54 0.12 2.62 -9.31
N VAL A 55 -1.19 2.64 -9.52
CA VAL A 55 -2.07 1.51 -9.29
C VAL A 55 -2.41 0.88 -10.63
N ASP A 56 -2.20 -0.43 -10.76
CA ASP A 56 -2.52 -1.17 -11.98
C ASP A 56 -3.87 -1.86 -11.89
N GLU A 57 -4.24 -2.36 -10.69
CA GLU A 57 -5.48 -3.10 -10.52
C GLU A 57 -5.94 -3.02 -9.05
N VAL A 58 -7.27 -2.97 -8.85
CA VAL A 58 -7.90 -2.95 -7.53
C VAL A 58 -8.98 -4.02 -7.48
N ASP A 59 -8.95 -4.86 -6.45
CA ASP A 59 -10.00 -5.81 -6.09
C ASP A 59 -10.62 -5.40 -4.73
N ASP A 60 -11.61 -6.15 -4.26
CA ASP A 60 -12.32 -5.85 -3.02
C ASP A 60 -11.42 -5.74 -1.80
N ASP A 61 -10.34 -6.52 -1.75
CA ASP A 61 -9.44 -6.58 -0.60
C ASP A 61 -7.96 -6.43 -0.98
N ARG A 62 -7.67 -6.03 -2.22
CA ARG A 62 -6.31 -6.07 -2.74
C ARG A 62 -6.07 -4.98 -3.76
N VAL A 63 -4.84 -4.46 -3.78
CA VAL A 63 -4.40 -3.49 -4.78
C VAL A 63 -3.02 -3.88 -5.28
N PHE A 64 -2.85 -3.82 -6.60
CA PHE A 64 -1.57 -4.07 -7.28
C PHE A 64 -1.05 -2.78 -7.87
N GLY A 65 0.26 -2.60 -7.83
CA GLY A 65 0.84 -1.44 -8.44
C GLY A 65 2.33 -1.53 -8.63
N ARG A 66 2.89 -0.39 -9.02
CA ARG A 66 4.34 -0.26 -9.28
C ARG A 66 4.81 1.07 -8.74
N SER A 67 6.07 1.12 -8.35
CA SER A 67 6.68 2.34 -7.82
C SER A 67 8.17 2.39 -8.14
N ALA A 68 8.77 3.57 -7.98
CA ALA A 68 10.20 3.76 -8.24
C ALA A 68 11.04 3.22 -7.07
N TRP A 69 11.96 2.31 -7.35
CA TRP A 69 12.99 1.79 -6.45
C TRP A 69 12.50 0.88 -5.33
N SER A 70 11.38 1.18 -4.68
CA SER A 70 10.87 0.41 -3.54
C SER A 70 9.35 0.50 -3.48
N GLU A 71 8.74 -0.36 -2.67
CA GLU A 71 7.30 -0.31 -2.40
C GLU A 71 6.95 0.94 -1.58
N PRO A 72 5.72 1.47 -1.72
CA PRO A 72 5.29 2.66 -0.97
C PRO A 72 4.87 2.29 0.46
N ASN A 73 5.85 1.95 1.29
CA ASN A 73 5.65 1.43 2.64
C ASN A 73 4.82 2.35 3.54
N GLU A 74 5.06 3.65 3.49
CA GLU A 74 4.31 4.59 4.34
C GLU A 74 2.85 4.71 3.92
N ILE A 75 2.55 4.53 2.63
CA ILE A 75 1.17 4.51 2.16
C ILE A 75 0.47 3.26 2.70
N PHE A 76 1.13 2.09 2.66
CA PHE A 76 0.56 0.86 3.20
C PHE A 76 0.24 0.99 4.69
N ALA A 77 1.17 1.54 5.47
CA ALA A 77 0.97 1.76 6.90
C ALA A 77 -0.18 2.74 7.16
N ALA A 78 -0.27 3.81 6.38
CA ALA A 78 -1.34 4.80 6.52
C ALA A 78 -2.72 4.22 6.16
N ILE A 79 -2.79 3.33 5.19
CA ILE A 79 -4.05 2.63 4.86
C ILE A 79 -4.51 1.82 6.08
N ILE A 80 -3.63 1.06 6.69
CA ILE A 80 -3.98 0.26 7.87
C ILE A 80 -4.37 1.16 9.04
N GLU A 81 -3.70 2.28 9.24
CA GLU A 81 -4.06 3.24 10.27
C GLU A 81 -5.51 3.71 10.10
N GLU A 82 -5.93 4.05 8.88
CA GLU A 82 -7.32 4.43 8.61
C GLU A 82 -8.27 3.27 8.85
N LEU A 83 -7.95 2.07 8.38
CA LEU A 83 -8.82 0.91 8.54
C LEU A 83 -8.98 0.49 10.00
N ASN A 84 -7.96 0.72 10.82
CA ASN A 84 -8.02 0.42 12.25
C ASN A 84 -9.03 1.28 13.01
N GLN A 85 -9.49 2.39 12.42
CA GLN A 85 -10.59 3.18 12.98
C GLN A 85 -11.93 2.45 12.86
N TYR A 86 -12.07 1.53 11.90
CA TYR A 86 -13.28 0.73 11.66
C TYR A 86 -13.15 -0.67 12.22
N ASP A 87 -11.93 -1.20 12.26
CA ASP A 87 -11.62 -2.53 12.78
C ASP A 87 -10.24 -2.51 13.41
N PRO A 88 -10.14 -2.43 14.75
CA PRO A 88 -8.84 -2.41 15.43
C PRO A 88 -7.98 -3.63 15.16
N ALA A 89 -8.56 -4.74 14.70
CA ALA A 89 -7.84 -5.96 14.38
C ALA A 89 -7.47 -6.07 12.90
N ALA A 90 -7.80 -5.07 12.08
CA ALA A 90 -7.48 -5.11 10.65
C ALA A 90 -5.97 -5.16 10.43
N CYS A 91 -5.56 -6.03 9.51
CA CYS A 91 -4.16 -6.18 9.15
C CYS A 91 -4.03 -6.52 7.67
N ALA A 92 -2.83 -6.31 7.13
CA ALA A 92 -2.57 -6.53 5.72
C ALA A 92 -1.15 -7.08 5.52
N ILE A 93 -0.94 -7.66 4.34
CA ILE A 93 0.36 -8.16 3.91
C ILE A 93 0.65 -7.55 2.56
N ALA A 94 1.83 -6.96 2.41
CA ALA A 94 2.33 -6.50 1.13
C ALA A 94 3.44 -7.43 0.66
N SER A 95 3.42 -7.80 -0.61
CA SER A 95 4.55 -8.48 -1.23
C SER A 95 5.10 -7.58 -2.33
N PHE A 96 6.40 -7.64 -2.57
CA PHE A 96 7.05 -6.75 -3.51
C PHE A 96 8.26 -7.40 -4.16
N ASP A 97 8.56 -6.95 -5.38
CA ASP A 97 9.66 -7.44 -6.20
C ASP A 97 10.31 -6.24 -6.87
N ASP A 98 11.57 -6.00 -6.58
CA ASP A 98 12.35 -4.94 -7.19
C ASP A 98 13.30 -5.54 -8.22
N GLU A 99 12.99 -5.36 -9.50
CA GLU A 99 13.77 -5.96 -10.57
C GLU A 99 15.19 -5.41 -10.69
N GLY A 100 15.38 -4.14 -10.28
CA GLY A 100 16.67 -3.48 -10.42
C GLY A 100 17.64 -3.80 -9.31
N LEU A 101 17.14 -3.95 -8.09
CA LEU A 101 17.93 -4.31 -6.91
C LEU A 101 17.95 -5.81 -6.67
N ASP A 102 17.19 -6.56 -7.48
CA ASP A 102 17.16 -8.01 -7.45
C ASP A 102 16.78 -8.58 -6.08
N PHE A 103 15.77 -7.96 -5.45
CA PHE A 103 15.21 -8.47 -4.20
C PHE A 103 13.72 -8.72 -4.31
N ILE A 104 13.24 -9.67 -3.53
CA ILE A 104 11.81 -9.90 -3.32
C ILE A 104 11.56 -9.91 -1.82
N GLY A 105 10.36 -9.54 -1.41
CA GLY A 105 10.07 -9.50 0.00
C GLY A 105 8.58 -9.41 0.30
N ALA A 106 8.29 -9.44 1.59
CA ALA A 106 6.93 -9.25 2.11
C ALA A 106 7.00 -8.51 3.43
N ALA A 107 5.97 -7.75 3.73
CA ALA A 107 5.85 -7.02 4.98
C ALA A 107 4.42 -7.12 5.49
N SER A 108 4.26 -7.18 6.81
CA SER A 108 2.95 -7.21 7.46
C SER A 108 2.67 -5.87 8.13
N TYR A 109 1.41 -5.46 8.12
CA TYR A 109 0.98 -4.17 8.67
C TYR A 109 -0.16 -4.38 9.66
N PHE A 110 -0.01 -3.81 10.85
CA PHE A 110 -0.99 -3.87 11.91
C PHE A 110 -0.80 -2.66 12.82
N ASP A 111 -1.87 -2.16 13.40
CA ASP A 111 -1.84 -1.01 14.32
C ASP A 111 -1.20 0.23 13.68
N GLY A 112 -1.50 0.46 12.40
CA GLY A 112 -1.02 1.63 11.67
C GLY A 112 0.47 1.64 11.37
N GLN A 113 1.14 0.48 11.40
CA GLN A 113 2.57 0.40 11.18
C GLN A 113 2.99 -0.94 10.58
N GLU A 114 4.20 -0.97 10.02
CA GLU A 114 4.83 -2.21 9.61
C GLU A 114 5.30 -2.96 10.85
N VAL A 115 4.91 -4.22 10.99
CA VAL A 115 5.25 -5.03 12.17
C VAL A 115 6.21 -6.16 11.87
N GLU A 116 6.34 -6.58 10.63
CA GLU A 116 7.26 -7.65 10.24
C GLU A 116 7.68 -7.48 8.79
N ARG A 117 8.93 -7.79 8.48
CA ARG A 117 9.46 -7.69 7.12
C ARG A 117 10.47 -8.81 6.86
N ASP A 118 10.28 -9.52 5.76
CA ASP A 118 11.21 -10.51 5.24
C ASP A 118 11.62 -10.10 3.83
N VAL A 119 12.92 -9.97 3.58
CA VAL A 119 13.46 -9.61 2.28
C VAL A 119 14.54 -10.62 1.89
N TYR A 120 14.47 -11.10 0.66
CA TYR A 120 15.40 -12.08 0.10
C TYR A 120 16.11 -11.49 -1.11
N ASP A 121 17.42 -11.57 -1.10
CA ASP A 121 18.26 -11.11 -2.22
C ASP A 121 18.41 -12.20 -3.28
#